data_a25064740e170af707ca0ef82d818504
#
_entry.id   a25064740e170af707ca0ef82d818504
#
_cell.length_a   1.000
_cell.length_b   1.000
_cell.length_c   1.000
_cell.angle_alpha   90.00
_cell.angle_beta   90.00
_cell.angle_gamma   90.00
#
_symmetry.space_group_name_H-M   'P 1'
#
loop_
_entity.id
_entity.type
_entity.pdbx_description
1 polymer ?
#
loop_
_entity_poly.entity_id
_entity_poly.type
_entity_poly.pdbx_seq_one_letter_code
_entity_poly.pdbx_strand_id
1 'polypeptide(L)'
;VYFRVRGKLRVRLAALHEDVRHFRQDTTAHSPLALLLTVFQVAPVPLVLVTTGLMCLRLEPVLPVTGTALIQLALAWFILHLLYRVLDPAGLAGRHFRWQNRLVQQLHNLVRNTAWILLPLVLITTINVEIPDYQEQDALGRLFIIVGMTLLGILLGRSMWNTQPLYSSRTAHFGITLALAATPLLLAGMTFWGFQYTAVNLAHRYWYTLYLIVVWMLVEGTIVRNLSVAGRRLSYQRAVARREADLSREGAENEVAVEVPELGIAQVNEQSLRLARS
;
A
#
# COMPACT_ATOMS: atom_id res chain seq x y z
N VAL A 1 -7.84 -27.23 10.97
CA VAL A 1 -8.55 -26.54 9.88
C VAL A 1 -7.71 -25.36 9.33
N TYR A 2 -7.22 -24.45 10.18
CA TYR A 2 -6.46 -23.26 9.77
C TYR A 2 -5.22 -23.55 8.91
N PHE A 3 -4.36 -24.49 9.30
CA PHE A 3 -3.16 -24.84 8.53
C PHE A 3 -3.46 -25.39 7.12
N ARG A 4 -4.56 -26.14 6.97
CA ARG A 4 -5.01 -26.65 5.65
C ARG A 4 -5.54 -25.52 4.76
N VAL A 5 -6.29 -24.57 5.33
CA VAL A 5 -6.80 -23.41 4.59
C VAL A 5 -5.65 -22.51 4.15
N ARG A 6 -4.69 -22.25 5.03
CA ARG A 6 -3.49 -21.44 4.73
C ARG A 6 -2.65 -22.05 3.61
N GLY A 7 -2.52 -23.38 3.57
CA GLY A 7 -1.85 -24.08 2.48
C GLY A 7 -2.56 -23.87 1.13
N LYS A 8 -3.88 -24.05 1.08
CA LYS A 8 -4.68 -23.81 -0.13
C LYS A 8 -4.64 -22.35 -0.61
N LEU A 9 -4.67 -21.40 0.33
CA LEU A 9 -4.55 -19.97 0.02
C LEU A 9 -3.19 -19.64 -0.61
N ARG A 10 -2.10 -20.21 -0.09
CA ARG A 10 -0.75 -20.02 -0.66
C ARG A 10 -0.64 -20.59 -2.07
N VAL A 11 -1.18 -21.78 -2.32
CA VAL A 11 -1.17 -22.41 -3.64
C VAL A 11 -1.99 -21.57 -4.64
N ARG A 12 -3.17 -21.09 -4.26
CA ARG A 12 -3.99 -20.20 -5.10
C ARG A 12 -3.30 -18.87 -5.36
N LEU A 13 -2.64 -18.30 -4.36
CA LEU A 13 -1.89 -17.06 -4.51
C LEU A 13 -0.71 -17.27 -5.47
N ALA A 14 0.00 -18.39 -5.37
CA ALA A 14 1.09 -18.74 -6.28
C ALA A 14 0.61 -18.91 -7.72
N ALA A 15 -0.52 -19.57 -7.94
CA ALA A 15 -1.14 -19.71 -9.26
C ALA A 15 -1.51 -18.34 -9.86
N LEU A 16 -2.17 -17.47 -9.09
CA LEU A 16 -2.48 -16.09 -9.53
C LEU A 16 -1.24 -15.27 -9.88
N HIS A 17 -0.13 -15.51 -9.17
CA HIS A 17 1.15 -14.87 -9.46
C HIS A 17 1.78 -15.37 -10.76
N GLU A 18 1.48 -16.60 -11.17
CA GLU A 18 1.97 -17.22 -12.41
C GLU A 18 1.15 -16.77 -13.61
N ASP A 19 -0.17 -16.69 -13.47
CA ASP A 19 -1.11 -16.22 -14.49
C ASP A 19 -0.82 -14.77 -14.94
N VAL A 20 -0.34 -13.91 -14.04
CA VAL A 20 0.05 -12.54 -14.37
C VAL A 20 1.28 -12.45 -15.28
N ARG A 21 2.09 -13.50 -15.37
CA ARG A 21 3.21 -13.60 -16.32
C ARG A 21 2.74 -13.85 -17.75
N HIS A 22 1.56 -14.46 -17.94
CA HIS A 22 1.04 -14.80 -19.25
C HIS A 22 0.07 -13.73 -19.74
N PHE A 23 0.48 -13.00 -20.78
CA PHE A 23 -0.24 -11.84 -21.34
C PHE A 23 -1.70 -12.14 -21.74
N ARG A 24 -2.01 -13.39 -22.12
CA ARG A 24 -3.34 -13.83 -22.55
C ARG A 24 -4.31 -14.10 -21.39
N GLN A 25 -3.80 -14.36 -20.18
CA GLN A 25 -4.58 -14.77 -19.00
C GLN A 25 -4.73 -13.65 -17.96
N ASP A 26 -3.93 -12.54 -18.07
CA ASP A 26 -3.97 -11.43 -17.10
C ASP A 26 -5.30 -10.68 -17.17
N THR A 27 -6.10 -10.81 -16.11
CA THR A 27 -7.38 -10.10 -15.96
C THR A 27 -7.29 -9.01 -14.89
N THR A 28 -8.11 -7.96 -15.04
CA THR A 28 -8.20 -6.86 -14.06
C THR A 28 -8.58 -7.35 -12.66
N ALA A 29 -9.26 -8.51 -12.56
CA ALA A 29 -9.69 -9.11 -11.30
C ALA A 29 -8.56 -9.78 -10.50
N HIS A 30 -7.41 -10.15 -11.13
CA HIS A 30 -6.34 -10.89 -10.46
C HIS A 30 -5.67 -10.10 -9.34
N SER A 31 -5.52 -8.78 -9.45
CA SER A 31 -4.90 -7.95 -8.41
C SER A 31 -5.77 -7.75 -7.18
N PRO A 32 -7.04 -7.34 -7.31
CA PRO A 32 -7.90 -7.23 -6.13
C PRO A 32 -8.12 -8.59 -5.47
N LEU A 33 -8.20 -9.68 -6.24
CA LEU A 33 -8.33 -11.02 -5.68
C LEU A 33 -7.06 -11.45 -4.91
N ALA A 34 -5.87 -11.19 -5.46
CA ALA A 34 -4.61 -11.48 -4.78
C ALA A 34 -4.44 -10.63 -3.50
N LEU A 35 -4.86 -9.36 -3.53
CA LEU A 35 -4.88 -8.50 -2.33
C LEU A 35 -5.84 -9.06 -1.28
N LEU A 36 -7.05 -9.45 -1.68
CA LEU A 36 -8.05 -10.03 -0.78
C LEU A 36 -7.57 -11.34 -0.15
N LEU A 37 -6.94 -12.23 -0.93
CA LEU A 37 -6.32 -13.45 -0.40
C LEU A 37 -5.19 -13.16 0.59
N THR A 38 -4.41 -12.09 0.35
CA THR A 38 -3.35 -11.65 1.27
C THR A 38 -3.95 -11.14 2.58
N VAL A 39 -5.06 -10.37 2.52
CA VAL A 39 -5.83 -9.94 3.70
C VAL A 39 -6.30 -11.15 4.51
N PHE A 40 -6.91 -12.14 3.88
CA PHE A 40 -7.35 -13.35 4.56
C PHE A 40 -6.18 -14.14 5.19
N GLN A 41 -5.01 -14.12 4.58
CA GLN A 41 -3.82 -14.79 5.12
C GLN A 41 -3.28 -14.08 6.37
N VAL A 42 -3.43 -12.77 6.48
CA VAL A 42 -2.93 -11.94 7.58
C VAL A 42 -3.94 -11.83 8.72
N ALA A 43 -5.24 -11.92 8.43
CA ALA A 43 -6.35 -11.68 9.36
C ALA A 43 -6.39 -12.52 10.65
N PRO A 44 -5.95 -13.79 10.73
CA PRO A 44 -6.19 -14.64 11.89
C PRO A 44 -5.60 -14.11 13.21
N VAL A 45 -4.37 -13.57 13.19
CA VAL A 45 -3.75 -13.04 14.42
C VAL A 45 -4.48 -11.79 14.91
N PRO A 46 -4.73 -10.77 14.07
CA PRO A 46 -5.56 -9.62 14.46
C PRO A 46 -6.94 -10.00 14.97
N LEU A 47 -7.62 -10.98 14.33
CA LEU A 47 -8.94 -11.41 14.77
C LEU A 47 -8.92 -11.99 16.19
N VAL A 48 -7.91 -12.81 16.53
CA VAL A 48 -7.74 -13.32 17.89
C VAL A 48 -7.50 -12.17 18.87
N LEU A 49 -6.65 -11.19 18.52
CA LEU A 49 -6.40 -10.03 19.37
C LEU A 49 -7.66 -9.19 19.57
N VAL A 50 -8.44 -8.94 18.51
CA VAL A 50 -9.71 -8.20 18.59
C VAL A 50 -10.73 -8.94 19.43
N THR A 51 -10.92 -10.25 19.23
CA THR A 51 -11.89 -11.02 20.01
C THR A 51 -11.51 -11.08 21.49
N THR A 52 -10.23 -11.25 21.80
CA THR A 52 -9.73 -11.18 23.18
C THR A 52 -9.91 -9.77 23.77
N GLY A 53 -9.61 -8.72 23.01
CA GLY A 53 -9.81 -7.33 23.42
C GLY A 53 -11.27 -7.01 23.70
N LEU A 54 -12.20 -7.46 22.83
CA LEU A 54 -13.65 -7.28 23.05
C LEU A 54 -14.15 -8.04 24.29
N MET A 55 -13.59 -9.20 24.58
CA MET A 55 -13.88 -9.91 25.84
C MET A 55 -13.40 -9.12 27.05
N CYS A 56 -12.18 -8.58 27.00
CA CYS A 56 -11.63 -7.77 28.08
C CYS A 56 -12.45 -6.50 28.35
N LEU A 57 -13.01 -5.86 27.32
CA LEU A 57 -13.88 -4.68 27.47
C LEU A 57 -15.17 -4.97 28.26
N ARG A 58 -15.59 -6.21 28.36
CA ARG A 58 -16.79 -6.62 29.13
C ARG A 58 -16.51 -7.00 30.57
N LEU A 59 -15.24 -7.10 30.96
CA LEU A 59 -14.81 -7.53 32.28
C LEU A 59 -14.29 -6.32 33.08
N GLU A 60 -15.14 -5.73 33.88
CA GLU A 60 -14.80 -4.60 34.76
C GLU A 60 -14.05 -5.05 36.03
N PRO A 61 -13.26 -4.15 36.67
CA PRO A 61 -13.02 -2.72 36.40
C PRO A 61 -11.66 -2.41 35.70
N VAL A 62 -10.72 -3.36 35.64
CA VAL A 62 -9.31 -3.11 35.24
C VAL A 62 -9.05 -3.49 33.76
N LEU A 63 -9.87 -4.34 33.19
CA LEU A 63 -9.65 -4.95 31.88
C LEU A 63 -10.05 -4.11 30.65
N PRO A 64 -10.87 -3.02 30.75
CA PRO A 64 -11.24 -2.19 29.58
C PRO A 64 -10.04 -1.57 28.88
N VAL A 65 -9.05 -1.08 29.63
CA VAL A 65 -7.82 -0.48 29.09
C VAL A 65 -6.99 -1.52 28.33
N THR A 66 -6.91 -2.74 28.89
CA THR A 66 -6.25 -3.85 28.21
C THR A 66 -7.01 -4.23 26.93
N GLY A 67 -8.33 -4.16 26.95
CA GLY A 67 -9.18 -4.44 25.81
C GLY A 67 -8.94 -3.46 24.65
N THR A 68 -8.95 -2.16 24.92
CA THR A 68 -8.64 -1.12 23.92
C THR A 68 -7.22 -1.25 23.40
N ALA A 69 -6.25 -1.50 24.27
CA ALA A 69 -4.87 -1.68 23.90
C ALA A 69 -4.67 -2.89 22.95
N LEU A 70 -5.36 -4.02 23.21
CA LEU A 70 -5.32 -5.20 22.34
C LEU A 70 -5.96 -4.93 20.99
N ILE A 71 -7.05 -4.17 20.92
CA ILE A 71 -7.71 -3.82 19.65
C ILE A 71 -6.80 -2.89 18.82
N GLN A 72 -6.17 -1.90 19.43
CA GLN A 72 -5.23 -1.02 18.75
C GLN A 72 -3.97 -1.76 18.28
N LEU A 73 -3.46 -2.67 19.10
CA LEU A 73 -2.35 -3.54 18.73
C LEU A 73 -2.72 -4.45 17.55
N ALA A 74 -3.96 -4.99 17.53
CA ALA A 74 -4.47 -5.81 16.44
C ALA A 74 -4.50 -5.03 15.12
N LEU A 75 -4.97 -3.77 15.15
CA LEU A 75 -5.01 -2.89 13.99
C LEU A 75 -3.59 -2.58 13.48
N ALA A 76 -2.69 -2.20 14.38
CA ALA A 76 -1.29 -1.93 14.04
C ALA A 76 -0.62 -3.18 13.42
N TRP A 77 -0.78 -4.33 14.06
CA TRP A 77 -0.26 -5.61 13.56
C TRP A 77 -0.83 -5.95 12.19
N PHE A 78 -2.13 -5.79 11.99
CA PHE A 78 -2.79 -6.07 10.72
C PHE A 78 -2.20 -5.23 9.58
N ILE A 79 -2.12 -3.92 9.75
CA ILE A 79 -1.62 -3.00 8.73
C ILE A 79 -0.14 -3.27 8.43
N LEU A 80 0.70 -3.41 9.46
CA LEU A 80 2.13 -3.68 9.28
C LEU A 80 2.38 -5.04 8.63
N HIS A 81 1.66 -6.08 9.06
CA HIS A 81 1.85 -7.41 8.50
C HIS A 81 1.29 -7.53 7.08
N LEU A 82 0.17 -6.85 6.79
CA LEU A 82 -0.36 -6.73 5.43
C LEU A 82 0.67 -6.07 4.51
N LEU A 83 1.20 -4.93 4.92
CA LEU A 83 2.20 -4.20 4.14
C LEU A 83 3.49 -5.04 3.97
N TYR A 84 3.94 -5.71 5.03
CA TYR A 84 5.07 -6.62 4.98
C TYR A 84 4.88 -7.74 3.93
N ARG A 85 3.67 -8.33 3.84
CA ARG A 85 3.33 -9.36 2.86
C ARG A 85 3.19 -8.83 1.45
N VAL A 86 2.62 -7.65 1.29
CA VAL A 86 2.51 -7.00 -0.02
C VAL A 86 3.89 -6.65 -0.58
N LEU A 87 4.80 -6.18 0.29
CA LEU A 87 6.18 -5.81 -0.05
C LEU A 87 7.16 -6.99 -0.08
N ASP A 88 6.69 -8.22 0.11
CA ASP A 88 7.54 -9.40 -0.10
C ASP A 88 8.11 -9.37 -1.53
N PRO A 89 9.41 -9.65 -1.76
CA PRO A 89 9.99 -9.69 -3.11
C PRO A 89 9.25 -10.64 -4.07
N ALA A 90 8.63 -11.69 -3.52
CA ALA A 90 7.75 -12.59 -4.26
C ALA A 90 6.26 -12.18 -4.22
N GLY A 91 5.96 -11.04 -3.58
CA GLY A 91 4.60 -10.58 -3.30
C GLY A 91 3.99 -9.69 -4.39
N LEU A 92 2.88 -9.02 -4.00
CA LEU A 92 2.08 -8.18 -4.90
C LEU A 92 2.86 -6.98 -5.46
N ALA A 93 3.69 -6.33 -4.64
CA ALA A 93 4.40 -5.10 -5.05
C ALA A 93 5.34 -5.33 -6.24
N GLY A 94 6.12 -6.42 -6.23
CA GLY A 94 7.04 -6.74 -7.32
C GLY A 94 6.33 -7.34 -8.54
N ARG A 95 5.42 -8.30 -8.32
CA ARG A 95 4.79 -9.07 -9.41
C ARG A 95 3.59 -8.37 -10.05
N HIS A 96 2.73 -7.76 -9.22
CA HIS A 96 1.50 -7.12 -9.71
C HIS A 96 1.66 -5.63 -9.97
N PHE A 97 2.26 -4.86 -9.05
CA PHE A 97 2.44 -3.41 -9.23
C PHE A 97 3.68 -3.04 -10.02
N ARG A 98 4.56 -4.01 -10.31
CA ARG A 98 5.81 -3.83 -11.06
C ARG A 98 6.72 -2.74 -10.48
N TRP A 99 6.71 -2.60 -9.14
CA TRP A 99 7.62 -1.68 -8.47
C TRP A 99 9.07 -2.19 -8.61
N GLN A 100 10.00 -1.26 -8.62
CA GLN A 100 11.42 -1.61 -8.71
C GLN A 100 11.84 -2.49 -7.53
N ASN A 101 12.52 -3.59 -7.79
CA ASN A 101 12.94 -4.55 -6.76
C ASN A 101 13.73 -3.89 -5.63
N ARG A 102 14.58 -2.90 -5.94
CA ARG A 102 15.36 -2.15 -4.95
C ARG A 102 14.44 -1.37 -4.00
N LEU A 103 13.43 -0.70 -4.52
CA LEU A 103 12.42 0.03 -3.72
C LEU A 103 11.63 -0.94 -2.83
N VAL A 104 11.18 -2.06 -3.38
CA VAL A 104 10.41 -3.09 -2.65
C VAL A 104 11.23 -3.63 -1.48
N GLN A 105 12.50 -3.97 -1.69
CA GLN A 105 13.38 -4.45 -0.63
C GLN A 105 13.64 -3.40 0.44
N GLN A 106 13.85 -2.14 0.06
CA GLN A 106 14.04 -1.04 1.02
C GLN A 106 12.80 -0.84 1.89
N LEU A 107 11.61 -0.78 1.28
CA LEU A 107 10.34 -0.63 2.00
C LEU A 107 10.03 -1.85 2.86
N HIS A 108 10.30 -3.06 2.38
CA HIS A 108 10.13 -4.29 3.16
C HIS A 108 10.98 -4.29 4.45
N ASN A 109 12.25 -3.90 4.34
CA ASN A 109 13.14 -3.77 5.48
C ASN A 109 12.71 -2.63 6.42
N LEU A 110 12.25 -1.51 5.85
CA LEU A 110 11.70 -0.40 6.63
C LEU A 110 10.50 -0.85 7.46
N VAL A 111 9.52 -1.51 6.85
CA VAL A 111 8.31 -1.99 7.55
C VAL A 111 8.68 -2.97 8.66
N ARG A 112 9.61 -3.89 8.41
CA ARG A 112 10.09 -4.84 9.41
C ARG A 112 10.69 -4.12 10.62
N ASN A 113 11.59 -3.17 10.38
CA ASN A 113 12.25 -2.43 11.44
C ASN A 113 11.27 -1.49 12.18
N THR A 114 10.37 -0.83 11.44
CA THR A 114 9.32 0.01 12.01
C THR A 114 8.38 -0.79 12.92
N ALA A 115 8.05 -2.04 12.57
CA ALA A 115 7.17 -2.88 13.37
C ALA A 115 7.69 -3.11 14.79
N TRP A 116 9.00 -3.33 14.95
CA TRP A 116 9.63 -3.53 16.26
C TRP A 116 9.54 -2.30 17.18
N ILE A 117 9.51 -1.10 16.59
CA ILE A 117 9.41 0.17 17.34
C ILE A 117 7.94 0.55 17.53
N LEU A 118 7.14 0.43 16.47
CA LEU A 118 5.77 0.92 16.43
C LEU A 118 4.83 0.10 17.31
N LEU A 119 4.95 -1.24 17.33
CA LEU A 119 4.05 -2.07 18.11
C LEU A 119 4.09 -1.79 19.61
N PRO A 120 5.26 -1.73 20.29
CA PRO A 120 5.31 -1.34 21.68
C PRO A 120 4.91 0.13 21.92
N LEU A 121 5.21 1.04 20.98
CA LEU A 121 4.78 2.42 21.06
C LEU A 121 3.26 2.56 21.00
N VAL A 122 2.58 1.87 20.09
CA VAL A 122 1.11 1.87 20.02
C VAL A 122 0.51 1.35 21.31
N LEU A 123 1.06 0.29 21.90
CA LEU A 123 0.60 -0.24 23.17
C LEU A 123 0.71 0.78 24.31
N ILE A 124 1.89 1.37 24.48
CA ILE A 124 2.16 2.33 25.56
C ILE A 124 1.34 3.61 25.37
N THR A 125 1.27 4.15 24.14
CA THR A 125 0.47 5.35 23.88
C THR A 125 -1.02 5.11 24.10
N THR A 126 -1.54 3.92 23.78
CA THR A 126 -2.96 3.61 24.02
C THR A 126 -3.26 3.52 25.51
N ILE A 127 -2.41 2.86 26.30
CA ILE A 127 -2.57 2.80 27.76
C ILE A 127 -2.56 4.20 28.35
N ASN A 128 -1.64 5.05 27.91
CA ASN A 128 -1.54 6.43 28.40
C ASN A 128 -2.74 7.31 27.99
N VAL A 129 -3.40 7.05 26.85
CA VAL A 129 -4.64 7.76 26.46
C VAL A 129 -5.81 7.36 27.35
N GLU A 130 -5.92 6.07 27.68
CA GLU A 130 -7.05 5.53 28.45
C GLU A 130 -6.97 5.86 29.94
N ILE A 131 -5.79 6.08 30.50
CA ILE A 131 -5.58 6.41 31.91
C ILE A 131 -4.77 7.72 32.01
N PRO A 132 -5.41 8.90 31.88
CA PRO A 132 -4.70 10.19 31.93
C PRO A 132 -3.95 10.42 33.27
N ASP A 133 -4.53 10.00 34.39
CA ASP A 133 -3.93 10.17 35.73
C ASP A 133 -2.63 9.37 35.89
N TYR A 134 -2.46 8.30 35.13
CA TYR A 134 -1.23 7.50 35.13
C TYR A 134 -0.06 8.23 34.45
N GLN A 135 -0.36 9.15 33.51
CA GLN A 135 0.67 9.86 32.73
C GLN A 135 1.60 10.72 33.61
N GLU A 136 1.10 11.30 34.71
CA GLU A 136 1.90 12.15 35.58
C GLU A 136 2.96 11.36 36.38
N GLN A 137 2.68 10.09 36.69
CA GLN A 137 3.52 9.22 37.49
C GLN A 137 4.36 8.24 36.68
N ASP A 138 4.07 8.08 35.40
CA ASP A 138 4.72 7.08 34.54
C ASP A 138 6.03 7.59 33.89
N ALA A 139 7.09 7.66 34.72
CA ALA A 139 8.43 8.02 34.23
C ALA A 139 8.96 7.03 33.18
N LEU A 140 8.64 5.73 33.30
CA LEU A 140 9.10 4.71 32.37
C LEU A 140 8.37 4.80 31.02
N GLY A 141 7.04 4.96 31.02
CA GLY A 141 6.27 5.17 29.81
C GLY A 141 6.70 6.43 29.06
N ARG A 142 6.95 7.52 29.82
CA ARG A 142 7.51 8.77 29.25
C ARG A 142 8.85 8.54 28.55
N LEU A 143 9.77 7.82 29.20
CA LEU A 143 11.06 7.47 28.60
C LEU A 143 10.90 6.62 27.33
N PHE A 144 10.02 5.62 27.39
CA PHE A 144 9.72 4.76 26.24
C PHE A 144 9.15 5.55 25.06
N ILE A 145 8.26 6.52 25.29
CA ILE A 145 7.70 7.37 24.25
C ILE A 145 8.80 8.25 23.64
N ILE A 146 9.65 8.89 24.44
CA ILE A 146 10.74 9.72 23.94
C ILE A 146 11.71 8.92 23.09
N VAL A 147 12.20 7.80 23.60
CA VAL A 147 13.17 6.94 22.91
C VAL A 147 12.54 6.34 21.65
N GLY A 148 11.35 5.77 21.76
CA GLY A 148 10.66 5.13 20.66
C GLY A 148 10.30 6.09 19.53
N MET A 149 9.78 7.29 19.87
CA MET A 149 9.48 8.34 18.87
C MET A 149 10.74 8.87 18.19
N THR A 150 11.83 9.05 18.95
CA THR A 150 13.12 9.46 18.40
C THR A 150 13.67 8.42 17.44
N LEU A 151 13.68 7.14 17.84
CA LEU A 151 14.11 6.04 16.99
C LEU A 151 13.26 5.93 15.71
N LEU A 152 11.94 6.08 15.85
CA LEU A 152 11.02 6.05 14.72
C LEU A 152 11.29 7.19 13.73
N GLY A 153 11.47 8.41 14.24
CA GLY A 153 11.77 9.58 13.41
C GLY A 153 13.09 9.43 12.64
N ILE A 154 14.14 8.96 13.32
CA ILE A 154 15.44 8.68 12.70
C ILE A 154 15.33 7.57 11.66
N LEU A 155 14.63 6.48 11.98
CA LEU A 155 14.44 5.35 11.06
C LEU A 155 13.69 5.77 9.79
N LEU A 156 12.58 6.49 9.93
CA LEU A 156 11.79 6.98 8.81
C LEU A 156 12.58 8.00 7.98
N GLY A 157 13.23 8.96 8.64
CA GLY A 157 14.04 9.97 7.96
C GLY A 157 15.18 9.36 7.16
N ARG A 158 15.97 8.47 7.79
CA ARG A 158 17.10 7.80 7.13
C ARG A 158 16.67 6.89 5.98
N SER A 159 15.56 6.17 6.16
CA SER A 159 15.06 5.28 5.13
C SER A 159 14.55 6.04 3.92
N MET A 160 13.73 7.08 4.14
CA MET A 160 13.17 7.89 3.07
C MET A 160 14.22 8.74 2.35
N TRP A 161 15.24 9.22 3.05
CA TRP A 161 16.34 9.96 2.44
C TRP A 161 17.14 9.12 1.44
N ASN A 162 17.29 7.84 1.73
CA ASN A 162 18.01 6.89 0.87
C ASN A 162 17.13 6.28 -0.25
N THR A 163 15.84 6.60 -0.28
CA THR A 163 14.90 6.07 -1.29
C THR A 163 14.87 7.00 -2.51
N GLN A 164 14.74 6.42 -3.70
CA GLN A 164 14.49 7.20 -4.90
C GLN A 164 13.12 7.88 -4.79
N PRO A 165 12.95 9.10 -5.34
CA PRO A 165 11.69 9.83 -5.25
C PRO A 165 10.54 8.99 -5.82
N LEU A 166 9.52 8.74 -4.99
CA LEU A 166 8.30 8.02 -5.37
C LEU A 166 7.46 8.80 -6.39
N TYR A 167 7.58 10.12 -6.38
CA TYR A 167 6.87 11.03 -7.29
C TYR A 167 7.86 11.73 -8.21
N SER A 168 7.39 12.16 -9.37
CA SER A 168 8.18 12.93 -10.36
C SER A 168 8.74 14.23 -9.79
N SER A 169 8.12 14.80 -8.73
CA SER A 169 8.57 16.01 -8.06
C SER A 169 9.48 15.71 -6.86
N ARG A 170 10.73 16.15 -6.95
CA ARG A 170 11.72 16.04 -5.86
C ARG A 170 11.31 16.83 -4.61
N THR A 171 10.63 17.95 -4.79
CA THR A 171 10.13 18.82 -3.71
C THR A 171 9.02 18.15 -2.92
N ALA A 172 8.06 17.48 -3.60
CA ALA A 172 6.99 16.71 -2.93
C ALA A 172 7.55 15.53 -2.13
N HIS A 173 8.53 14.81 -2.68
CA HIS A 173 9.20 13.72 -1.96
C HIS A 173 9.89 14.22 -0.70
N PHE A 174 10.63 15.34 -0.78
CA PHE A 174 11.30 15.95 0.37
C PHE A 174 10.29 16.41 1.44
N GLY A 175 9.19 17.05 1.04
CA GLY A 175 8.13 17.50 1.96
C GLY A 175 7.47 16.33 2.70
N ILE A 176 7.14 15.23 2.01
CA ILE A 176 6.57 14.03 2.62
C ILE A 176 7.57 13.38 3.58
N THR A 177 8.83 13.26 3.18
CA THR A 177 9.90 12.70 4.02
C THR A 177 10.09 13.51 5.30
N LEU A 178 10.13 14.83 5.16
CA LEU A 178 10.26 15.75 6.29
C LEU A 178 9.06 15.63 7.24
N ALA A 179 7.84 15.62 6.71
CA ALA A 179 6.63 15.51 7.52
C ALA A 179 6.60 14.17 8.29
N LEU A 180 6.89 13.05 7.62
CA LEU A 180 6.90 11.73 8.25
C LEU A 180 7.99 11.57 9.31
N ALA A 181 9.16 12.16 9.12
CA ALA A 181 10.26 12.05 10.07
C ALA A 181 10.21 13.11 11.18
N ALA A 182 9.82 14.34 10.86
CA ALA A 182 9.78 15.44 11.83
C ALA A 182 8.65 15.25 12.87
N THR A 183 7.50 14.70 12.46
CA THR A 183 6.37 14.53 13.39
C THR A 183 6.74 13.70 14.63
N PRO A 184 7.29 12.47 14.52
CA PRO A 184 7.67 11.73 15.72
C PRO A 184 8.79 12.41 16.54
N LEU A 185 9.72 13.12 15.88
CA LEU A 185 10.76 13.87 16.60
C LEU A 185 10.18 15.05 17.39
N LEU A 186 9.21 15.77 16.82
CA LEU A 186 8.48 16.83 17.51
C LEU A 186 7.70 16.29 18.71
N LEU A 187 7.04 15.13 18.56
CA LEU A 187 6.32 14.47 19.64
C LEU A 187 7.27 14.03 20.78
N ALA A 188 8.45 13.52 20.43
CA ALA A 188 9.50 13.22 21.42
C ALA A 188 9.92 14.48 22.17
N GLY A 189 10.16 15.60 21.48
CA GLY A 189 10.48 16.89 22.08
C GLY A 189 9.38 17.42 22.98
N MET A 190 8.11 17.36 22.55
CA MET A 190 6.97 17.76 23.39
C MET A 190 6.89 16.94 24.68
N THR A 191 7.07 15.60 24.56
CA THR A 191 7.10 14.72 25.74
C THR A 191 8.25 15.07 26.66
N PHE A 192 9.44 15.40 26.12
CA PHE A 192 10.61 15.81 26.91
C PHE A 192 10.35 17.11 27.68
N TRP A 193 9.70 18.10 27.06
CA TRP A 193 9.36 19.39 27.70
C TRP A 193 8.16 19.31 28.66
N GLY A 194 7.56 18.14 28.85
CA GLY A 194 6.47 17.96 29.81
C GLY A 194 5.06 18.01 29.21
N PHE A 195 4.92 18.25 27.91
CA PHE A 195 3.61 18.23 27.20
C PHE A 195 3.19 16.79 26.83
N GLN A 196 3.30 15.86 27.80
CA GLN A 196 3.07 14.43 27.56
C GLN A 196 1.64 14.14 27.08
N TYR A 197 0.64 14.73 27.74
CA TYR A 197 -0.77 14.56 27.36
C TYR A 197 -1.02 14.91 25.88
N THR A 198 -0.55 16.08 25.47
CA THR A 198 -0.71 16.54 24.08
C THR A 198 0.06 15.64 23.11
N ALA A 199 1.29 15.27 23.44
CA ALA A 199 2.14 14.44 22.62
C ALA A 199 1.53 13.05 22.40
N VAL A 200 0.98 12.41 23.44
CA VAL A 200 0.35 11.09 23.37
C VAL A 200 -0.93 11.11 22.51
N ASN A 201 -1.79 12.12 22.70
CA ASN A 201 -3.00 12.28 21.90
C ASN A 201 -2.68 12.55 20.41
N LEU A 202 -1.67 13.36 20.11
CA LEU A 202 -1.20 13.59 18.75
C LEU A 202 -0.56 12.33 18.16
N ALA A 203 0.21 11.57 18.95
CA ALA A 203 0.78 10.30 18.52
C ALA A 203 -0.30 9.31 18.11
N HIS A 204 -1.37 9.20 18.89
CA HIS A 204 -2.49 8.35 18.58
C HIS A 204 -3.13 8.71 17.22
N ARG A 205 -3.33 9.99 16.92
CA ARG A 205 -3.80 10.48 15.62
C ARG A 205 -2.79 10.23 14.49
N TYR A 206 -1.50 10.34 14.80
CA TYR A 206 -0.43 10.07 13.84
C TYR A 206 -0.43 8.60 13.38
N TRP A 207 -0.70 7.63 14.27
CA TRP A 207 -0.83 6.23 13.88
C TRP A 207 -1.95 6.03 12.85
N TYR A 208 -3.13 6.61 13.08
CA TYR A 208 -4.22 6.53 12.10
C TYR A 208 -3.85 7.15 10.76
N THR A 209 -3.11 8.26 10.76
CA THR A 209 -2.62 8.88 9.51
C THR A 209 -1.68 7.95 8.77
N LEU A 210 -0.77 7.27 9.45
CA LEU A 210 0.10 6.28 8.83
C LEU A 210 -0.69 5.10 8.24
N TYR A 211 -1.69 4.59 8.97
CA TYR A 211 -2.54 3.51 8.45
C TYR A 211 -3.31 3.94 7.21
N LEU A 212 -3.84 5.16 7.20
CA LEU A 212 -4.54 5.71 6.05
C LEU A 212 -3.63 5.84 4.83
N ILE A 213 -2.39 6.30 5.01
CA ILE A 213 -1.39 6.38 3.93
C ILE A 213 -1.11 5.00 3.36
N VAL A 214 -0.97 3.97 4.19
CA VAL A 214 -0.74 2.59 3.73
C VAL A 214 -1.94 2.09 2.93
N VAL A 215 -3.16 2.28 3.42
CA VAL A 215 -4.39 1.88 2.71
C VAL A 215 -4.50 2.61 1.38
N TRP A 216 -4.26 3.92 1.35
CA TRP A 216 -4.24 4.73 0.14
C TRP A 216 -3.24 4.19 -0.89
N MET A 217 -2.01 3.89 -0.49
CA MET A 217 -0.97 3.35 -1.36
C MET A 217 -1.35 2.00 -1.98
N LEU A 218 -2.04 1.14 -1.23
CA LEU A 218 -2.52 -0.15 -1.73
C LEU A 218 -3.67 0.02 -2.74
N VAL A 219 -4.60 0.94 -2.46
CA VAL A 219 -5.71 1.28 -3.36
C VAL A 219 -5.19 1.89 -4.65
N GLU A 220 -4.31 2.90 -4.55
CA GLU A 220 -3.67 3.54 -5.70
C GLU A 220 -2.94 2.53 -6.57
N GLY A 221 -2.09 1.69 -5.98
CA GLY A 221 -1.36 0.64 -6.70
C GLY A 221 -2.29 -0.32 -7.44
N THR A 222 -3.42 -0.67 -6.84
CA THR A 222 -4.43 -1.55 -7.45
C THR A 222 -5.13 -0.86 -8.63
N ILE A 223 -5.53 0.41 -8.46
CA ILE A 223 -6.21 1.20 -9.51
C ILE A 223 -5.28 1.40 -10.71
N VAL A 224 -4.06 1.90 -10.47
CA VAL A 224 -3.07 2.16 -11.54
C VAL A 224 -2.78 0.89 -12.33
N ARG A 225 -2.64 -0.25 -11.66
CA ARG A 225 -2.47 -1.51 -12.35
C ARG A 225 -3.70 -1.89 -13.19
N ASN A 226 -4.90 -1.80 -12.63
CA ASN A 226 -6.12 -2.16 -13.36
C ASN A 226 -6.29 -1.30 -14.61
N LEU A 227 -6.02 0.00 -14.53
CA LEU A 227 -6.00 0.90 -15.68
C LEU A 227 -4.95 0.50 -16.71
N SER A 228 -3.75 0.12 -16.28
CA SER A 228 -2.68 -0.31 -17.19
C SER A 228 -3.00 -1.62 -17.90
N VAL A 229 -3.69 -2.56 -17.26
CA VAL A 229 -4.17 -3.81 -17.87
C VAL A 229 -5.29 -3.53 -18.87
N ALA A 230 -6.26 -2.69 -18.49
CA ALA A 230 -7.36 -2.29 -19.37
C ALA A 230 -6.84 -1.57 -20.63
N GLY A 231 -5.92 -0.63 -20.47
CA GLY A 231 -5.29 0.07 -21.60
C GLY A 231 -4.58 -0.87 -22.58
N ARG A 232 -3.83 -1.85 -22.06
CA ARG A 232 -3.16 -2.87 -22.90
C ARG A 232 -4.13 -3.76 -23.66
N ARG A 233 -5.24 -4.16 -23.03
CA ARG A 233 -6.29 -4.95 -23.71
C ARG A 233 -6.94 -4.16 -24.84
N LEU A 234 -7.25 -2.90 -24.57
CA LEU A 234 -7.86 -2.02 -25.57
C LEU A 234 -6.93 -1.80 -26.77
N SER A 235 -5.63 -1.58 -26.52
CA SER A 235 -4.64 -1.44 -27.60
C SER A 235 -4.48 -2.71 -28.42
N TYR A 236 -4.50 -3.87 -27.77
CA TYR A 236 -4.47 -5.17 -28.45
C TYR A 236 -5.72 -5.40 -29.32
N GLN A 237 -6.91 -5.14 -28.78
CA GLN A 237 -8.15 -5.26 -29.56
C GLN A 237 -8.16 -4.34 -30.78
N ARG A 238 -7.68 -3.10 -30.64
CA ARG A 238 -7.53 -2.17 -31.76
C ARG A 238 -6.53 -2.66 -32.80
N ALA A 239 -5.42 -3.27 -32.36
CA ALA A 239 -4.42 -3.83 -33.29
C ALA A 239 -4.95 -5.04 -34.06
N VAL A 240 -5.72 -5.91 -33.39
CA VAL A 240 -6.38 -7.05 -34.04
C VAL A 240 -7.42 -6.57 -35.05
N ALA A 241 -8.30 -5.64 -34.66
CA ALA A 241 -9.32 -5.07 -35.54
C ALA A 241 -8.72 -4.38 -36.79
N ARG A 242 -7.58 -3.69 -36.64
CA ARG A 242 -6.85 -3.12 -37.78
C ARG A 242 -6.33 -4.19 -38.72
N ARG A 243 -5.70 -5.24 -38.20
CA ARG A 243 -5.21 -6.37 -39.01
C ARG A 243 -6.35 -7.06 -39.77
N GLU A 244 -7.49 -7.27 -39.11
CA GLU A 244 -8.67 -7.87 -39.77
C GLU A 244 -9.21 -6.95 -40.87
N ALA A 245 -9.23 -5.64 -40.64
CA ALA A 245 -9.64 -4.68 -41.66
C ALA A 245 -8.66 -4.61 -42.84
N ASP A 246 -7.34 -4.70 -42.60
CA ASP A 246 -6.31 -4.71 -43.63
C ASP A 246 -6.39 -5.99 -44.45
N LEU A 247 -6.54 -7.16 -43.82
CA LEU A 247 -6.75 -8.45 -44.53
C LEU A 247 -8.03 -8.46 -45.34
N SER A 248 -9.10 -7.84 -44.83
CA SER A 248 -10.36 -7.73 -45.58
C SER A 248 -10.22 -6.81 -46.81
N ARG A 249 -9.38 -5.77 -46.72
CA ARG A 249 -9.07 -4.90 -47.85
C ARG A 249 -8.21 -5.60 -48.90
N GLU A 250 -7.14 -6.30 -48.48
CA GLU A 250 -6.29 -7.07 -49.39
C GLU A 250 -7.07 -8.22 -50.10
N GLY A 251 -8.02 -8.86 -49.39
CA GLY A 251 -8.93 -9.83 -49.98
C GLY A 251 -9.88 -9.21 -51.00
N ALA A 252 -10.40 -8.02 -50.73
CA ALA A 252 -11.28 -7.31 -51.66
C ALA A 252 -10.53 -6.70 -52.84
N GLU A 253 -9.27 -6.27 -52.70
CA GLU A 253 -8.43 -5.81 -53.80
C GLU A 253 -8.02 -6.94 -54.74
N ASN A 254 -7.89 -8.16 -54.25
CA ASN A 254 -7.63 -9.34 -55.09
C ASN A 254 -8.88 -9.84 -55.83
N GLU A 255 -10.09 -9.50 -55.40
CA GLU A 255 -11.35 -9.86 -56.11
C GLU A 255 -11.83 -8.79 -57.11
N VAL A 256 -11.35 -7.55 -57.00
CA VAL A 256 -11.76 -6.43 -57.86
C VAL A 256 -10.55 -5.78 -58.49
N ALA A 257 -10.00 -6.40 -59.54
CA ALA A 257 -9.18 -5.68 -60.52
C ALA A 257 -10.07 -4.75 -61.34
N VAL A 258 -10.59 -3.67 -60.74
CA VAL A 258 -11.23 -2.55 -61.43
C VAL A 258 -10.59 -1.29 -60.91
N GLU A 259 -9.92 -0.56 -61.83
CA GLU A 259 -9.33 0.75 -61.60
C GLU A 259 -10.29 1.70 -60.86
N VAL A 260 -9.94 2.08 -59.66
CA VAL A 260 -10.54 3.22 -58.98
C VAL A 260 -9.43 4.25 -58.75
N PRO A 261 -9.61 5.53 -59.14
CA PRO A 261 -8.57 6.53 -59.10
C PRO A 261 -8.11 6.82 -57.65
N GLU A 262 -6.80 6.88 -57.44
CA GLU A 262 -6.17 7.34 -56.21
C GLU A 262 -6.59 8.78 -55.89
N LEU A 263 -7.61 8.96 -55.06
CA LEU A 263 -7.97 10.26 -54.52
C LEU A 263 -7.92 10.19 -52.98
N GLY A 264 -6.83 10.76 -52.41
CA GLY A 264 -7.03 11.50 -51.22
C GLY A 264 -6.52 10.98 -49.90
N ILE A 265 -5.65 9.97 -49.76
CA ILE A 265 -5.05 9.59 -48.47
C ILE A 265 -4.06 10.68 -47.97
N ALA A 266 -3.38 11.38 -48.89
CA ALA A 266 -2.47 12.47 -48.56
C ALA A 266 -3.22 13.70 -47.97
N GLN A 267 -4.42 14.02 -48.48
CA GLN A 267 -5.22 15.14 -48.01
C GLN A 267 -5.82 14.94 -46.61
N VAL A 268 -6.24 13.71 -46.27
CA VAL A 268 -6.79 13.39 -44.96
C VAL A 268 -5.71 13.41 -43.88
N ASN A 269 -4.49 13.04 -44.21
CA ASN A 269 -3.36 13.06 -43.27
C ASN A 269 -2.88 14.50 -42.98
N GLU A 270 -2.96 15.39 -43.98
CA GLU A 270 -2.62 16.82 -43.79
C GLU A 270 -3.65 17.57 -42.94
N GLN A 271 -4.93 17.25 -43.07
CA GLN A 271 -6.00 17.81 -42.25
C GLN A 271 -5.95 17.34 -40.79
N SER A 272 -5.60 16.07 -40.54
CA SER A 272 -5.46 15.55 -39.18
C SER A 272 -4.25 16.14 -38.45
N LEU A 273 -3.16 16.44 -39.16
CA LEU A 273 -1.98 17.12 -38.62
C LEU A 273 -2.22 18.61 -38.30
N ARG A 274 -3.10 19.28 -39.06
CA ARG A 274 -3.49 20.69 -38.78
C ARG A 274 -4.39 20.77 -37.54
N LEU A 275 -5.30 19.81 -37.32
CA LEU A 275 -6.17 19.76 -36.14
C LEU A 275 -5.41 19.37 -34.84
N ALA A 276 -4.28 18.69 -34.95
CA ALA A 276 -3.44 18.35 -33.80
C ALA A 276 -2.49 19.49 -33.36
N ARG A 277 -2.40 20.58 -34.15
CA ARG A 277 -1.55 21.78 -33.88
C ARG A 277 -2.32 23.01 -33.47
N SER A 278 -3.64 22.98 -33.45
CA SER A 278 -4.51 24.03 -32.90
C SER A 278 -4.92 23.74 -31.47
#